data_d842959f25e3abfdf2a22d5afc4e16ff
#
_entry.id   d842959f25e3abfdf2a22d5afc4e16ff
#
_cell.length_a   1.000
_cell.length_b   1.000
_cell.length_c   1.000
_cell.angle_alpha   90.00
_cell.angle_beta   90.00
_cell.angle_gamma   90.00
#
_symmetry.space_group_name_H-M   'P 1'
#
loop_
_entity.id
_entity.type
_entity.pdbx_description
1 polymer ?
#
loop_
_entity_poly.entity_id
_entity_poly.type
_entity_poly.pdbx_seq_one_letter_code
_entity_poly.pdbx_strand_id
1 'polypeptide(L)'
;MDDYKNIYGQDLAIEILNSAISKQHISPAYLFSGPEGVGRKKTAKVFIQAILDKNFDKKNTKRKIESNNHPDLLWIEPTYIVQGKIISQSKARTESMSIKSTPQIRINQIKQIIDFLGKKPFESERSIVIIEDIEKINESASNALLKT
;
A
#
# COMPACT_ATOMS: atom_id res chain seq x y z
N MET A 1 20.74 1.26 6.60
CA MET A 1 19.81 2.12 7.38
C MET A 1 19.60 3.52 6.78
N ASP A 2 19.94 3.69 5.50
CA ASP A 2 19.85 5.00 4.82
C ASP A 2 18.49 5.28 4.15
N ASP A 3 17.59 4.31 4.16
CA ASP A 3 16.39 4.36 3.33
C ASP A 3 15.32 5.34 3.86
N TYR A 4 15.36 5.67 5.16
CA TYR A 4 14.44 6.62 5.81
C TYR A 4 14.95 8.07 5.87
N LYS A 5 16.10 8.39 5.26
CA LYS A 5 16.77 9.72 5.33
C LYS A 5 15.88 10.92 4.98
N ASN A 6 14.81 10.68 4.24
CA ASN A 6 13.91 11.75 3.82
C ASN A 6 12.56 11.73 4.56
N ILE A 7 12.49 11.05 5.71
CA ILE A 7 11.32 11.02 6.59
C ILE A 7 11.75 11.68 7.89
N TYR A 8 11.13 12.79 8.22
CA TYR A 8 11.52 13.63 9.35
C TYR A 8 10.45 13.53 10.47
N GLY A 9 10.90 13.58 11.73
CA GLY A 9 10.04 13.63 12.91
C GLY A 9 9.20 12.37 13.16
N GLN A 10 9.62 11.21 12.61
CA GLN A 10 8.95 9.92 12.80
C GLN A 10 9.87 8.86 13.40
N ASP A 11 10.81 9.28 14.25
CA ASP A 11 11.90 8.43 14.74
C ASP A 11 11.39 7.17 15.44
N LEU A 12 10.37 7.30 16.29
CA LEU A 12 9.77 6.15 17.01
C LEU A 12 9.13 5.14 16.03
N ALA A 13 8.39 5.62 15.04
CA ALA A 13 7.77 4.74 14.05
C ALA A 13 8.84 4.00 13.23
N ILE A 14 9.90 4.71 12.81
CA ILE A 14 11.03 4.13 12.08
C ILE A 14 11.76 3.08 12.94
N GLU A 15 11.98 3.34 14.23
CA GLU A 15 12.61 2.40 15.16
C GLU A 15 11.79 1.11 15.28
N ILE A 16 10.47 1.21 15.45
CA ILE A 16 9.55 0.06 15.52
C ILE A 16 9.63 -0.78 14.24
N LEU A 17 9.57 -0.14 13.07
CA LEU A 17 9.64 -0.84 11.79
C LEU A 17 11.00 -1.51 11.55
N ASN A 18 12.09 -0.84 11.89
CA ASN A 18 13.44 -1.40 11.81
C ASN A 18 13.62 -2.58 12.77
N SER A 19 13.06 -2.51 13.99
CA SER A 19 13.06 -3.61 14.94
C SER A 19 12.30 -4.82 14.41
N ALA A 20 11.15 -4.62 13.76
CA ALA A 20 10.38 -5.70 13.15
C ALA A 20 11.17 -6.41 12.04
N ILE A 21 11.89 -5.64 11.19
CA ILE A 21 12.74 -6.19 10.14
C ILE A 21 13.94 -6.95 10.72
N SER A 22 14.69 -6.34 11.65
CA SER A 22 15.91 -6.92 12.22
C SER A 22 15.65 -8.20 13.01
N LYS A 23 14.51 -8.27 13.71
CA LYS A 23 14.07 -9.46 14.45
C LYS A 23 13.33 -10.48 13.57
N GLN A 24 13.16 -10.21 12.29
CA GLN A 24 12.37 -11.02 11.37
C GLN A 24 10.93 -11.29 11.88
N HIS A 25 10.42 -10.37 12.69
CA HIS A 25 9.08 -10.47 13.29
C HIS A 25 8.14 -9.47 12.67
N ILE A 26 7.72 -9.78 11.43
CA ILE A 26 6.79 -8.93 10.67
C ILE A 26 5.36 -9.33 11.02
N SER A 27 4.60 -8.39 11.60
CA SER A 27 3.19 -8.59 11.89
C SER A 27 2.36 -8.78 10.60
N PRO A 28 1.24 -9.49 10.67
CA PRO A 28 0.38 -9.73 9.48
C PRO A 28 -0.28 -8.44 8.96
N ALA A 29 -0.45 -7.42 9.80
CA ALA A 29 -1.02 -6.14 9.42
C ALA A 29 -0.36 -4.96 10.14
N TYR A 30 -0.24 -3.82 9.46
CA TYR A 30 0.23 -2.55 9.99
C TYR A 30 -0.75 -1.43 9.60
N LEU A 31 -1.09 -0.59 10.56
CA LEU A 31 -1.88 0.61 10.30
C LEU A 31 -0.99 1.86 10.43
N PHE A 32 -0.80 2.57 9.33
CA PHE A 32 -0.10 3.86 9.30
C PHE A 32 -1.13 4.98 9.47
N SER A 33 -1.27 5.49 10.68
CA SER A 33 -2.20 6.55 11.05
C SER A 33 -1.46 7.87 11.31
N GLY A 34 -2.12 8.99 11.07
CA GLY A 34 -1.58 10.34 11.32
C GLY A 34 -2.13 11.39 10.36
N PRO A 35 -1.84 12.68 10.57
CA PRO A 35 -2.27 13.77 9.70
C PRO A 35 -1.76 13.64 8.26
N GLU A 36 -2.39 14.34 7.34
CA GLU A 36 -1.89 14.44 5.96
C GLU A 36 -0.51 15.12 5.94
N GLY A 37 0.37 14.66 5.06
CA GLY A 37 1.72 15.24 4.91
C GLY A 37 2.81 14.66 5.83
N VAL A 38 2.48 13.91 6.90
CA VAL A 38 3.51 13.35 7.81
C VAL A 38 4.37 12.23 7.22
N GLY A 39 4.13 11.82 5.97
CA GLY A 39 4.96 10.83 5.29
C GLY A 39 4.49 9.37 5.40
N ARG A 40 3.23 9.09 5.83
CA ARG A 40 2.68 7.74 5.96
C ARG A 40 2.98 6.84 4.76
N LYS A 41 2.63 7.29 3.55
CA LYS A 41 2.84 6.55 2.30
C LYS A 41 4.33 6.29 2.01
N LYS A 42 5.17 7.28 2.28
CA LYS A 42 6.61 7.19 2.07
C LYS A 42 7.25 6.19 3.03
N THR A 43 6.87 6.25 4.31
CA THR A 43 7.32 5.30 5.34
C THR A 43 6.89 3.88 5.01
N ALA A 44 5.63 3.68 4.61
CA ALA A 44 5.14 2.39 4.18
C ALA A 44 5.93 1.83 2.98
N LYS A 45 6.22 2.65 1.96
CA LYS A 45 7.02 2.24 0.79
C LYS A 45 8.43 1.77 1.19
N VAL A 46 9.10 2.51 2.06
CA VAL A 46 10.45 2.14 2.53
C VAL A 46 10.40 0.82 3.32
N PHE A 47 9.42 0.68 4.21
CA PHE A 47 9.24 -0.56 4.98
C PHE A 47 8.97 -1.76 4.07
N ILE A 48 8.10 -1.62 3.09
CA ILE A 48 7.77 -2.67 2.13
C ILE A 48 8.98 -3.02 1.27
N GLN A 49 9.74 -2.03 0.84
CA GLN A 49 10.99 -2.27 0.10
C GLN A 49 11.93 -3.17 0.91
N ALA A 50 12.09 -2.89 2.21
CA ALA A 50 12.94 -3.70 3.07
C ALA A 50 12.43 -5.14 3.26
N ILE A 51 11.10 -5.36 3.24
CA ILE A 51 10.50 -6.71 3.32
C ILE A 51 10.64 -7.48 2.00
N LEU A 52 10.46 -6.81 0.86
CA LEU A 52 10.45 -7.43 -0.47
C LEU A 52 11.86 -7.64 -1.04
N ASP A 53 12.88 -6.96 -0.52
CA ASP A 53 14.25 -7.03 -1.02
C ASP A 53 14.97 -8.31 -0.58
N LYS A 54 14.68 -9.41 -1.26
CA LYS A 54 15.23 -10.72 -0.97
C LYS A 54 16.66 -10.93 -1.48
N ASN A 55 17.02 -10.29 -2.60
CA ASN A 55 18.26 -10.55 -3.35
C ASN A 55 19.28 -9.42 -3.20
N PHE A 56 19.13 -8.55 -2.21
CA PHE A 56 20.00 -7.37 -2.02
C PHE A 56 20.07 -6.43 -3.23
N ASP A 57 19.13 -6.55 -4.18
CA ASP A 57 18.98 -5.64 -5.32
C ASP A 57 17.98 -4.51 -5.00
N LYS A 58 18.34 -3.73 -3.99
CA LYS A 58 17.52 -2.60 -3.49
C LYS A 58 17.08 -1.64 -4.59
N LYS A 59 17.94 -1.42 -5.59
CA LYS A 59 17.64 -0.47 -6.68
C LYS A 59 16.52 -0.97 -7.57
N ASN A 60 16.53 -2.24 -7.92
CA ASN A 60 15.50 -2.85 -8.78
C ASN A 60 14.16 -3.00 -8.03
N THR A 61 14.20 -3.49 -6.79
CA THR A 61 13.03 -3.58 -5.91
C THR A 61 12.37 -2.21 -5.74
N LYS A 62 13.16 -1.17 -5.43
CA LYS A 62 12.67 0.21 -5.32
C LYS A 62 11.98 0.69 -6.61
N ARG A 63 12.62 0.48 -7.76
CA ARG A 63 12.05 0.86 -9.07
C ARG A 63 10.71 0.18 -9.34
N LYS A 64 10.60 -1.14 -9.05
CA LYS A 64 9.36 -1.90 -9.21
C LYS A 64 8.24 -1.38 -8.30
N ILE A 65 8.57 -1.03 -7.05
CA ILE A 65 7.61 -0.46 -6.10
C ILE A 65 7.15 0.94 -6.55
N GLU A 66 8.07 1.79 -6.98
CA GLU A 66 7.76 3.15 -7.44
C GLU A 66 6.89 3.16 -8.70
N SER A 67 7.11 2.21 -9.61
CA SER A 67 6.32 2.04 -10.84
C SER A 67 5.04 1.20 -10.65
N ASN A 68 4.72 0.78 -9.41
CA ASN A 68 3.61 -0.13 -9.10
C ASN A 68 3.64 -1.43 -9.92
N ASN A 69 4.84 -1.98 -10.18
CA ASN A 69 5.06 -3.16 -11.03
C ASN A 69 5.80 -4.29 -10.31
N HIS A 70 5.70 -4.37 -8.98
CA HIS A 70 6.25 -5.49 -8.23
C HIS A 70 5.22 -6.63 -8.18
N PRO A 71 5.56 -7.88 -8.60
CA PRO A 71 4.58 -8.96 -8.71
C PRO A 71 3.96 -9.37 -7.37
N ASP A 72 4.68 -9.22 -6.26
CA ASP A 72 4.24 -9.58 -4.92
C ASP A 72 3.72 -8.37 -4.12
N LEU A 73 3.43 -7.26 -4.79
CA LEU A 73 2.87 -6.06 -4.18
C LEU A 73 1.59 -5.62 -4.91
N LEU A 74 0.47 -5.65 -4.21
CA LEU A 74 -0.79 -5.09 -4.68
C LEU A 74 -1.06 -3.75 -4.01
N TRP A 75 -1.30 -2.72 -4.83
CA TRP A 75 -1.62 -1.38 -4.35
C TRP A 75 -3.09 -1.07 -4.61
N ILE A 76 -3.85 -0.83 -3.55
CA ILE A 76 -5.26 -0.47 -3.60
C ILE A 76 -5.42 0.99 -3.18
N GLU A 77 -6.09 1.77 -4.00
CA GLU A 77 -6.45 3.16 -3.71
C GLU A 77 -7.94 3.40 -3.98
N PRO A 78 -8.54 4.43 -3.35
CA PRO A 78 -9.92 4.79 -3.64
C PRO A 78 -10.13 5.12 -5.11
N THR A 79 -11.32 4.82 -5.62
CA THR A 79 -11.68 5.01 -7.03
C THR A 79 -12.95 5.84 -7.17
N TYR A 80 -13.02 6.59 -8.26
CA TYR A 80 -14.22 7.28 -8.73
C TYR A 80 -14.96 6.43 -9.78
N ILE A 81 -16.25 6.64 -9.92
CA ILE A 81 -17.01 6.18 -11.08
C ILE A 81 -17.40 7.41 -11.91
N VAL A 82 -16.91 7.48 -13.13
CA VAL A 82 -17.18 8.57 -14.07
C VAL A 82 -17.70 7.95 -15.36
N GLN A 83 -18.95 8.24 -15.71
CA GLN A 83 -19.60 7.68 -16.91
C GLN A 83 -19.47 6.15 -17.02
N GLY A 84 -19.65 5.43 -15.90
CA GLY A 84 -19.54 3.98 -15.83
C GLY A 84 -18.09 3.44 -15.82
N LYS A 85 -17.07 4.28 -15.91
CA LYS A 85 -15.66 3.88 -15.85
C LYS A 85 -15.10 4.09 -14.45
N ILE A 86 -14.28 3.14 -14.01
CA ILE A 86 -13.55 3.24 -12.74
C ILE A 86 -12.24 3.98 -13.00
N ILE A 87 -12.03 5.05 -12.25
CA ILE A 87 -10.83 5.90 -12.32
C ILE A 87 -10.20 5.95 -10.93
N SER A 88 -8.91 5.64 -10.83
CA SER A 88 -8.19 5.71 -9.57
C SER A 88 -8.02 7.15 -9.08
N GLN A 89 -7.92 7.35 -7.77
CA GLN A 89 -7.75 8.67 -7.17
C GLN A 89 -6.43 9.31 -7.64
N SER A 90 -5.37 8.54 -7.78
CA SER A 90 -4.07 9.02 -8.27
C SER A 90 -4.17 9.52 -9.72
N LYS A 91 -4.84 8.76 -10.59
CA LYS A 91 -5.05 9.16 -11.98
C LYS A 91 -5.88 10.43 -12.09
N ALA A 92 -6.97 10.53 -11.33
CA ALA A 92 -7.81 11.73 -11.31
C ALA A 92 -7.03 12.97 -10.88
N ARG A 93 -6.12 12.83 -9.91
CA ARG A 93 -5.22 13.93 -9.48
C ARG A 93 -4.20 14.31 -10.56
N THR A 94 -3.57 13.33 -11.19
CA THR A 94 -2.56 13.55 -12.25
C THR A 94 -3.15 14.25 -13.46
N GLU A 95 -4.36 13.88 -13.84
CA GLU A 95 -5.09 14.45 -14.98
C GLU A 95 -5.91 15.71 -14.61
N SER A 96 -5.79 16.21 -13.37
CA SER A 96 -6.51 17.37 -12.84
C SER A 96 -8.02 17.32 -13.09
N MET A 97 -8.60 16.13 -12.98
CA MET A 97 -10.03 15.90 -13.25
C MET A 97 -10.90 16.52 -12.16
N SER A 98 -11.86 17.35 -12.54
CA SER A 98 -12.88 17.87 -11.64
C SER A 98 -14.01 16.85 -11.48
N ILE A 99 -13.95 16.02 -10.43
CA ILE A 99 -14.95 14.98 -10.14
C ILE A 99 -15.71 15.36 -8.87
N LYS A 100 -17.05 15.50 -8.97
CA LYS A 100 -17.91 15.91 -7.84
C LYS A 100 -18.16 14.80 -6.82
N SER A 101 -18.04 13.52 -7.22
CA SER A 101 -18.25 12.39 -6.31
C SER A 101 -17.05 12.15 -5.39
N THR A 102 -17.28 11.51 -4.25
CA THR A 102 -16.20 11.07 -3.34
C THR A 102 -15.61 9.74 -3.82
N PRO A 103 -14.30 9.59 -3.79
CA PRO A 103 -13.67 8.32 -4.14
C PRO A 103 -13.89 7.30 -3.03
N GLN A 104 -14.04 6.03 -3.39
CA GLN A 104 -14.31 4.94 -2.46
C GLN A 104 -13.50 3.69 -2.80
N ILE A 105 -13.19 2.89 -1.76
CA ILE A 105 -12.71 1.52 -1.93
C ILE A 105 -13.93 0.61 -2.05
N ARG A 106 -13.99 -0.18 -3.11
CA ARG A 106 -15.17 -0.95 -3.51
C ARG A 106 -14.96 -2.45 -3.34
N ILE A 107 -16.06 -3.19 -3.24
CA ILE A 107 -16.05 -4.66 -3.04
C ILE A 107 -15.21 -5.40 -4.08
N ASN A 108 -15.17 -4.95 -5.34
CA ASN A 108 -14.34 -5.59 -6.37
C ASN A 108 -12.85 -5.48 -6.09
N GLN A 109 -12.42 -4.41 -5.44
CA GLN A 109 -11.03 -4.25 -5.00
C GLN A 109 -10.70 -5.19 -3.83
N ILE A 110 -11.65 -5.46 -2.93
CA ILE A 110 -11.47 -6.45 -1.86
C ILE A 110 -11.38 -7.87 -2.44
N LYS A 111 -12.22 -8.21 -3.43
CA LYS A 111 -12.09 -9.49 -4.16
C LYS A 111 -10.72 -9.64 -4.81
N GLN A 112 -10.21 -8.57 -5.43
CA GLN A 112 -8.85 -8.55 -5.99
C GLN A 112 -7.78 -8.81 -4.93
N ILE A 113 -7.92 -8.27 -3.71
CA ILE A 113 -7.02 -8.55 -2.58
C ILE A 113 -7.06 -10.03 -2.23
N ILE A 114 -8.25 -10.62 -2.08
CA ILE A 114 -8.41 -12.03 -1.73
C ILE A 114 -7.75 -12.93 -2.78
N ASP A 115 -8.02 -12.68 -4.05
CA ASP A 115 -7.45 -13.43 -5.17
C ASP A 115 -5.92 -13.30 -5.24
N PHE A 116 -5.39 -12.12 -4.90
CA PHE A 116 -3.96 -11.87 -4.87
C PHE A 116 -3.27 -12.60 -3.72
N LEU A 117 -3.80 -12.49 -2.50
CA LEU A 117 -3.25 -13.14 -1.31
C LEU A 117 -3.43 -14.68 -1.32
N GLY A 118 -4.39 -15.20 -2.08
CA GLY A 118 -4.58 -16.64 -2.28
C GLY A 118 -3.49 -17.30 -3.15
N LYS A 119 -2.64 -16.52 -3.79
CA LYS A 119 -1.53 -17.01 -4.63
C LYS A 119 -0.21 -17.01 -3.87
N LYS A 120 0.67 -17.94 -4.23
CA LYS A 120 2.05 -17.91 -3.70
C LYS A 120 2.81 -16.70 -4.26
N PRO A 121 3.67 -16.07 -3.45
CA PRO A 121 4.57 -15.02 -3.92
C PRO A 121 5.44 -15.51 -5.07
N PHE A 122 5.77 -14.63 -6.01
CA PHE A 122 6.53 -14.96 -7.21
C PHE A 122 8.04 -14.80 -7.02
N GLU A 123 8.48 -13.64 -6.51
CA GLU A 123 9.91 -13.36 -6.33
C GLU A 123 10.31 -13.01 -4.88
N SER A 124 9.34 -12.78 -4.00
CA SER A 124 9.58 -12.45 -2.57
C SER A 124 9.14 -13.60 -1.65
N GLU A 125 9.38 -13.45 -0.33
CA GLU A 125 8.92 -14.44 0.66
C GLU A 125 7.44 -14.32 0.99
N ARG A 126 6.84 -13.19 0.73
CA ARG A 126 5.44 -12.89 1.08
C ARG A 126 4.82 -11.93 0.08
N SER A 127 3.52 -12.08 -0.10
CA SER A 127 2.71 -11.09 -0.82
C SER A 127 2.31 -9.97 0.14
N ILE A 128 2.35 -8.73 -0.35
CA ILE A 128 1.99 -7.54 0.43
C ILE A 128 0.86 -6.79 -0.28
N VAL A 129 -0.11 -6.34 0.50
CA VAL A 129 -1.18 -5.46 0.02
C VAL A 129 -1.09 -4.13 0.76
N ILE A 130 -1.16 -3.05 0.01
CA ILE A 130 -1.34 -1.70 0.55
C ILE A 130 -2.75 -1.23 0.23
N ILE A 131 -3.41 -0.68 1.24
CA ILE A 131 -4.70 -0.02 1.08
C ILE A 131 -4.53 1.43 1.52
N GLU A 132 -4.61 2.36 0.56
CA GLU A 132 -4.59 3.79 0.85
C GLU A 132 -5.97 4.27 1.31
N ASP A 133 -5.98 5.24 2.23
CA ASP A 133 -7.19 5.90 2.71
C ASP A 133 -8.31 4.90 3.05
N ILE A 134 -7.99 3.93 3.91
CA ILE A 134 -8.91 2.83 4.30
C ILE A 134 -10.25 3.34 4.85
N GLU A 135 -10.27 4.54 5.40
CA GLU A 135 -11.49 5.22 5.86
C GLU A 135 -12.51 5.49 4.74
N LYS A 136 -12.08 5.44 3.47
CA LYS A 136 -12.94 5.58 2.29
C LYS A 136 -13.54 4.25 1.81
N ILE A 137 -13.41 3.20 2.61
CA ILE A 137 -14.04 1.90 2.31
C ILE A 137 -15.56 2.00 2.41
N ASN A 138 -16.29 1.48 1.43
CA ASN A 138 -17.75 1.42 1.53
C ASN A 138 -18.19 0.21 2.36
N GLU A 139 -19.45 0.20 2.81
CA GLU A 139 -19.99 -0.82 3.71
C GLU A 139 -19.86 -2.25 3.14
N SER A 140 -20.19 -2.44 1.87
CA SER A 140 -20.11 -3.75 1.22
C SER A 140 -18.67 -4.28 1.14
N ALA A 141 -17.70 -3.40 0.88
CA ALA A 141 -16.28 -3.72 0.85
C ALA A 141 -15.76 -4.00 2.27
N SER A 142 -16.17 -3.22 3.26
CA SER A 142 -15.80 -3.44 4.66
C SER A 142 -16.27 -4.80 5.15
N ASN A 143 -17.55 -5.14 4.89
CA ASN A 143 -18.09 -6.45 5.25
C ASN A 143 -17.38 -7.62 4.55
N ALA A 144 -16.94 -7.44 3.31
CA ALA A 144 -16.15 -8.44 2.61
C ALA A 144 -14.74 -8.59 3.21
N LEU A 145 -14.08 -7.49 3.58
CA LEU A 145 -12.75 -7.50 4.19
C LEU A 145 -12.75 -8.20 5.56
N LEU A 146 -13.79 -8.00 6.38
CA LEU A 146 -13.93 -8.64 7.69
C LEU A 146 -14.10 -10.17 7.64
N LYS A 147 -14.46 -10.72 6.47
CA LYS A 147 -14.64 -12.17 6.25
C LYS A 147 -13.38 -12.84 5.67
N THR A 148 -12.33 -12.06 5.46
CA THR A 148 -11.05 -12.51 4.89
C THR A 148 -10.04 -12.80 5.99
#